data_884a2a1e8056d80843ba0e018b59ef95
#
_entry.id   884a2a1e8056d80843ba0e018b59ef95
#
_cell.length_a   1.000
_cell.length_b   1.000
_cell.length_c   1.000
_cell.angle_alpha   90.00
_cell.angle_beta   90.00
_cell.angle_gamma   90.00
#
_symmetry.space_group_name_H-M   'P 1'
#
loop_
_entity.id
_entity.type
_entity.pdbx_description
1 polymer ?
#
loop_
_entity_poly.entity_id
_entity_poly.type
_entity_poly.pdbx_seq_one_letter_code
_entity_poly.pdbx_strand_id
1 'polypeptide(L)'
;MATDNLIAPSILSADFARLGEEVDNVLKSGADVVHFDVMDNHYVPNLTIGPLVCDALRSHGVTADIDVHMMVKPVDRIIPDFAKAGATYITFHPEASEHIDRSLGLTHEVGCKSGLVFNPATPLSYLDYVMDKVDVILLMSVNPGFG
;
A
#
# COMPACT_ATOMS: atom_id res chain seq x y z
N MET A 1 -10.87 17.90 -19.21
CA MET A 1 -9.73 16.96 -19.35
C MET A 1 -10.19 15.63 -18.82
N ALA A 2 -10.13 14.58 -19.63
CA ALA A 2 -10.39 13.24 -19.12
C ALA A 2 -9.27 12.94 -18.11
N THR A 3 -9.64 12.69 -16.85
CA THR A 3 -8.71 12.12 -15.88
C THR A 3 -8.49 10.69 -16.33
N ASP A 4 -7.25 10.36 -16.70
CA ASP A 4 -6.89 8.97 -16.99
C ASP A 4 -7.09 8.17 -15.72
N ASN A 5 -8.05 7.24 -15.75
CA ASN A 5 -8.25 6.32 -14.64
C ASN A 5 -7.10 5.31 -14.67
N LEU A 6 -6.37 5.19 -13.55
CA LEU A 6 -5.34 4.18 -13.38
C LEU A 6 -5.94 2.89 -12.80
N ILE A 7 -5.45 1.75 -13.28
CA ILE A 7 -5.87 0.43 -12.81
C ILE A 7 -4.76 -0.14 -11.93
N ALA A 8 -5.08 -0.43 -10.66
CA ALA A 8 -4.17 -0.95 -9.67
C ALA A 8 -4.67 -2.31 -9.11
N PRO A 9 -4.44 -3.43 -9.82
CA PRO A 9 -4.86 -4.74 -9.34
C PRO A 9 -4.08 -5.14 -8.10
N SER A 10 -4.78 -5.71 -7.12
CA SER A 10 -4.13 -6.36 -5.99
C SER A 10 -3.50 -7.68 -6.41
N ILE A 11 -2.26 -7.89 -6.01
CA ILE A 11 -1.54 -9.16 -6.23
C ILE A 11 -1.86 -10.22 -5.16
N LEU A 12 -2.75 -9.92 -4.24
CA LEU A 12 -3.14 -10.83 -3.16
C LEU A 12 -3.71 -12.17 -3.69
N SER A 13 -4.37 -12.14 -4.85
CA SER A 13 -4.95 -13.32 -5.50
C SER A 13 -4.02 -14.01 -6.51
N ALA A 14 -2.77 -13.55 -6.64
CA ALA A 14 -1.82 -14.11 -7.57
C ALA A 14 -1.27 -15.48 -7.12
N ASP A 15 -0.71 -16.23 -8.05
CA ASP A 15 0.10 -17.41 -7.72
C ASP A 15 1.47 -16.95 -7.20
N PHE A 16 1.66 -17.00 -5.88
CA PHE A 16 2.91 -16.57 -5.23
C PHE A 16 4.14 -17.39 -5.62
N ALA A 17 3.96 -18.61 -6.10
CA ALA A 17 5.07 -19.41 -6.63
C ALA A 17 5.64 -18.82 -7.94
N ARG A 18 4.88 -17.96 -8.63
CA ARG A 18 5.25 -17.29 -9.89
C ARG A 18 4.90 -15.82 -9.89
N LEU A 19 5.04 -15.17 -8.75
CA LEU A 19 4.53 -13.80 -8.54
C LEU A 19 5.05 -12.80 -9.56
N GLY A 20 6.33 -12.86 -9.94
CA GLY A 20 6.91 -11.98 -10.95
C GLY A 20 6.22 -12.12 -12.31
N GLU A 21 5.95 -13.35 -12.76
CA GLU A 21 5.22 -13.61 -14.00
C GLU A 21 3.77 -13.12 -13.94
N GLU A 22 3.11 -13.30 -12.78
CA GLU A 22 1.74 -12.81 -12.56
C GLU A 22 1.67 -11.29 -12.66
N VAL A 23 2.63 -10.59 -12.05
CA VAL A 23 2.74 -9.14 -12.15
C VAL A 23 3.01 -8.69 -13.58
N ASP A 24 3.94 -9.33 -14.29
CA ASP A 24 4.20 -9.03 -15.70
C ASP A 24 2.94 -9.17 -16.56
N ASN A 25 2.14 -10.22 -16.31
CA ASN A 25 0.92 -10.51 -17.06
C ASN A 25 -0.15 -9.43 -16.84
N VAL A 26 -0.38 -8.98 -15.60
CA VAL A 26 -1.38 -7.93 -15.35
C VAL A 26 -0.94 -6.58 -15.90
N LEU A 27 0.36 -6.25 -15.83
CA LEU A 27 0.90 -5.02 -16.41
C LEU A 27 0.80 -5.04 -17.95
N LYS A 28 1.12 -6.14 -18.61
CA LYS A 28 0.92 -6.32 -20.06
C LYS A 28 -0.55 -6.23 -20.48
N SER A 29 -1.46 -6.59 -19.58
CA SER A 29 -2.92 -6.53 -19.79
C SER A 29 -3.51 -5.14 -19.58
N GLY A 30 -2.70 -4.15 -19.21
CA GLY A 30 -3.10 -2.74 -19.08
C GLY A 30 -3.23 -2.23 -17.66
N ALA A 31 -2.72 -2.95 -16.66
CA ALA A 31 -2.59 -2.41 -15.31
C ALA A 31 -1.49 -1.33 -15.27
N ASP A 32 -1.68 -0.31 -14.45
CA ASP A 32 -0.77 0.84 -14.33
C ASP A 32 0.07 0.78 -13.06
N VAL A 33 -0.50 0.25 -11.98
CA VAL A 33 0.10 0.22 -10.64
C VAL A 33 -0.07 -1.19 -10.07
N VAL A 34 0.90 -1.65 -9.30
CA VAL A 34 0.80 -2.91 -8.54
C VAL A 34 0.32 -2.59 -7.13
N HIS A 35 -0.88 -3.06 -6.77
CA HIS A 35 -1.40 -2.92 -5.41
C HIS A 35 -0.92 -4.09 -4.54
N PHE A 36 -0.19 -3.75 -3.46
CA PHE A 36 0.58 -4.67 -2.63
C PHE A 36 0.02 -4.72 -1.21
N ASP A 37 -0.83 -5.70 -0.92
CA ASP A 37 -1.55 -5.82 0.35
C ASP A 37 -0.70 -6.53 1.43
N VAL A 38 -0.35 -5.78 2.47
CA VAL A 38 0.48 -6.24 3.58
C VAL A 38 -0.38 -6.45 4.83
N MET A 39 -0.38 -7.66 5.36
CA MET A 39 -1.14 -8.06 6.55
C MET A 39 -0.22 -8.72 7.56
N ASP A 40 -0.34 -8.36 8.84
CA ASP A 40 0.58 -8.75 9.91
C ASP A 40 0.01 -9.77 10.90
N ASN A 41 -1.21 -10.25 10.68
CA ASN A 41 -1.96 -11.09 11.63
C ASN A 41 -2.08 -10.46 13.03
N HIS A 42 -2.08 -9.13 13.09
CA HIS A 42 -2.27 -8.36 14.31
C HIS A 42 -3.32 -7.26 14.13
N TYR A 43 -3.13 -6.35 13.16
CA TYR A 43 -4.15 -5.37 12.79
C TYR A 43 -5.35 -6.03 12.11
N VAL A 44 -5.09 -7.05 11.28
CA VAL A 44 -6.08 -7.88 10.59
C VAL A 44 -5.84 -9.38 10.88
N PRO A 45 -6.87 -10.24 10.80
CA PRO A 45 -6.74 -11.67 11.11
C PRO A 45 -6.16 -12.49 9.94
N ASN A 46 -5.19 -11.96 9.24
CA ASN A 46 -4.51 -12.64 8.12
C ASN A 46 -3.03 -12.22 8.07
N LEU A 47 -2.20 -13.04 7.48
CA LEU A 47 -0.77 -12.81 7.28
C LEU A 47 -0.45 -12.96 5.79
N THR A 48 0.21 -11.98 5.18
CA THR A 48 0.53 -12.04 3.75
C THR A 48 2.02 -11.91 3.47
N ILE A 49 2.47 -10.76 3.01
CA ILE A 49 3.79 -10.52 2.46
C ILE A 49 4.43 -9.28 3.11
N GLY A 50 5.72 -9.14 2.92
CA GLY A 50 6.49 -8.04 3.49
C GLY A 50 7.50 -7.44 2.52
N PRO A 51 8.43 -6.60 3.02
CA PRO A 51 9.43 -5.91 2.20
C PRO A 51 10.27 -6.83 1.32
N LEU A 52 10.56 -8.05 1.78
CA LEU A 52 11.31 -9.05 1.02
C LEU A 52 10.67 -9.36 -0.34
N VAL A 53 9.34 -9.45 -0.39
CA VAL A 53 8.61 -9.73 -1.63
C VAL A 53 8.58 -8.50 -2.54
N CYS A 54 8.46 -7.29 -1.98
CA CYS A 54 8.56 -6.04 -2.73
C CYS A 54 9.93 -5.92 -3.41
N ASP A 55 11.01 -6.16 -2.67
CA ASP A 55 12.39 -6.19 -3.21
C ASP A 55 12.57 -7.26 -4.31
N ALA A 56 11.97 -8.44 -4.13
CA ALA A 56 12.00 -9.51 -5.13
C ALA A 56 11.30 -9.09 -6.44
N LEU A 57 10.18 -8.39 -6.38
CA LEU A 57 9.51 -7.85 -7.57
C LEU A 57 10.38 -6.81 -8.29
N ARG A 58 11.04 -5.92 -7.55
CA ARG A 58 12.00 -4.97 -8.14
C ARG A 58 13.18 -5.68 -8.79
N SER A 59 13.73 -6.69 -8.13
CA SER A 59 14.82 -7.52 -8.65
C SER A 59 14.41 -8.33 -9.88
N HIS A 60 13.15 -8.75 -9.98
CA HIS A 60 12.57 -9.38 -11.17
C HIS A 60 12.49 -8.43 -12.37
N GLY A 61 12.47 -7.13 -12.15
CA GLY A 61 12.44 -6.11 -13.20
C GLY A 61 11.15 -5.31 -13.28
N VAL A 62 10.26 -5.41 -12.28
CA VAL A 62 9.05 -4.58 -12.21
C VAL A 62 9.45 -3.12 -12.03
N THR A 63 9.10 -2.26 -12.99
CA THR A 63 9.35 -0.81 -12.98
C THR A 63 8.10 0.01 -12.68
N ALA A 64 6.91 -0.57 -12.80
CA ALA A 64 5.65 0.09 -12.46
C ALA A 64 5.63 0.55 -10.99
N ASP A 65 4.80 1.54 -10.69
CA ASP A 65 4.59 1.97 -9.33
C ASP A 65 4.06 0.80 -8.46
N ILE A 66 4.59 0.68 -7.25
CA ILE A 66 4.11 -0.27 -6.24
C ILE A 66 3.44 0.53 -5.13
N ASP A 67 2.14 0.32 -4.98
CA ASP A 67 1.30 0.91 -3.95
C ASP A 67 1.17 -0.07 -2.79
N VAL A 68 1.92 0.16 -1.73
CA VAL A 68 1.94 -0.69 -0.54
C VAL A 68 0.83 -0.27 0.41
N HIS A 69 -0.20 -1.10 0.51
CA HIS A 69 -1.29 -0.96 1.46
C HIS A 69 -0.96 -1.72 2.75
N MET A 70 -0.65 -0.98 3.81
CA MET A 70 -0.24 -1.57 5.08
C MET A 70 -1.42 -1.77 6.04
N MET A 71 -1.84 -3.01 6.18
CA MET A 71 -2.75 -3.48 7.23
C MET A 71 -1.93 -4.04 8.38
N VAL A 72 -1.12 -3.16 9.00
CA VAL A 72 -0.14 -3.53 10.04
C VAL A 72 -0.20 -2.58 11.23
N LYS A 73 0.15 -3.07 12.40
CA LYS A 73 0.29 -2.28 13.63
C LYS A 73 1.46 -2.82 14.47
N PRO A 74 2.43 -1.97 14.87
CA PRO A 74 2.54 -0.53 14.61
C PRO A 74 2.98 -0.20 13.16
N VAL A 75 2.63 1.01 12.69
CA VAL A 75 2.86 1.44 11.31
C VAL A 75 4.32 1.83 11.06
N ASP A 76 4.88 2.70 11.89
CA ASP A 76 6.13 3.43 11.62
C ASP A 76 7.35 2.51 11.40
N ARG A 77 7.39 1.37 12.09
CA ARG A 77 8.59 0.52 12.12
C ARG A 77 8.97 -0.07 10.78
N ILE A 78 7.99 -0.36 9.92
CA ILE A 78 8.20 -1.07 8.66
C ILE A 78 8.24 -0.12 7.44
N ILE A 79 7.87 1.15 7.61
CA ILE A 79 7.88 2.15 6.52
C ILE A 79 9.26 2.25 5.84
N PRO A 80 10.38 2.41 6.59
CA PRO A 80 11.70 2.50 5.96
C PRO A 80 12.11 1.24 5.19
N ASP A 81 11.68 0.06 5.64
CA ASP A 81 11.99 -1.21 4.99
C ASP A 81 11.27 -1.33 3.65
N PHE A 82 9.99 -0.91 3.56
CA PHE A 82 9.27 -0.86 2.29
C PHE A 82 9.82 0.19 1.32
N ALA A 83 10.20 1.35 1.82
CA ALA A 83 10.86 2.38 1.00
C ALA A 83 12.15 1.84 0.38
N LYS A 84 13.00 1.19 1.19
CA LYS A 84 14.24 0.55 0.73
C LYS A 84 13.98 -0.57 -0.28
N ALA A 85 12.89 -1.32 -0.11
CA ALA A 85 12.46 -2.39 -1.02
C ALA A 85 11.88 -1.87 -2.35
N GLY A 86 11.67 -0.56 -2.50
CA GLY A 86 11.25 0.06 -3.74
C GLY A 86 9.76 0.38 -3.84
N ALA A 87 9.06 0.53 -2.72
CA ALA A 87 7.70 1.06 -2.70
C ALA A 87 7.64 2.48 -3.29
N THR A 88 6.59 2.79 -4.05
CA THR A 88 6.32 4.13 -4.56
C THR A 88 5.35 4.87 -3.65
N TYR A 89 4.27 4.21 -3.27
CA TYR A 89 3.26 4.70 -2.33
C TYR A 89 3.28 3.80 -1.09
N ILE A 90 3.07 4.40 0.06
CA ILE A 90 2.82 3.68 1.31
C ILE A 90 1.57 4.27 1.95
N THR A 91 0.54 3.44 2.07
CA THR A 91 -0.73 3.80 2.70
C THR A 91 -0.96 2.97 3.95
N PHE A 92 -1.58 3.57 4.94
CA PHE A 92 -1.88 2.89 6.20
C PHE A 92 -3.23 3.34 6.78
N HIS A 93 -3.77 2.53 7.67
CA HIS A 93 -5.03 2.83 8.35
C HIS A 93 -4.77 3.83 9.49
N PRO A 94 -5.55 4.91 9.61
CA PRO A 94 -5.36 5.88 10.69
C PRO A 94 -5.47 5.25 12.08
N GLU A 95 -6.32 4.24 12.24
CA GLU A 95 -6.48 3.51 13.51
C GLU A 95 -5.24 2.68 13.91
N ALA A 96 -4.37 2.39 12.97
CA ALA A 96 -3.14 1.62 13.21
C ALA A 96 -1.96 2.51 13.64
N SER A 97 -2.04 3.83 13.45
CA SER A 97 -1.02 4.79 13.87
C SER A 97 -1.45 5.55 15.12
N GLU A 98 -0.54 5.68 16.08
CA GLU A 98 -0.76 6.53 17.25
C GLU A 98 -0.56 8.02 16.95
N HIS A 99 0.22 8.34 15.90
CA HIS A 99 0.58 9.70 15.49
C HIS A 99 0.55 9.81 13.96
N ILE A 100 -0.63 10.00 13.40
CA ILE A 100 -0.88 9.99 11.95
C ILE A 100 0.01 11.00 11.21
N ASP A 101 0.11 12.24 11.70
CA ASP A 101 0.95 13.28 11.12
C ASP A 101 2.42 12.85 11.04
N ARG A 102 2.93 12.24 12.09
CA ARG A 102 4.31 11.71 12.14
C ARG A 102 4.50 10.57 11.14
N SER A 103 3.57 9.62 11.06
CA SER A 103 3.66 8.48 10.15
C SER A 103 3.63 8.91 8.68
N LEU A 104 2.80 9.90 8.32
CA LEU A 104 2.77 10.50 6.98
C LEU A 104 4.10 11.21 6.68
N GLY A 105 4.59 12.02 7.64
CA GLY A 105 5.88 12.70 7.51
C GLY A 105 7.04 11.73 7.32
N LEU A 106 7.10 10.66 8.10
CA LEU A 106 8.11 9.60 7.97
C LEU A 106 8.09 8.97 6.56
N THR A 107 6.91 8.73 6.01
CA THR A 107 6.77 8.17 4.66
C THR A 107 7.38 9.11 3.60
N HIS A 108 7.17 10.42 3.72
CA HIS A 108 7.80 11.41 2.84
C HIS A 108 9.32 11.49 3.06
N GLU A 109 9.79 11.45 4.30
CA GLU A 109 11.23 11.50 4.63
C GLU A 109 12.01 10.35 4.00
N VAL A 110 11.41 9.16 3.87
CA VAL A 110 12.05 8.02 3.21
C VAL A 110 11.85 7.99 1.69
N GLY A 111 11.23 9.03 1.11
CA GLY A 111 11.11 9.22 -0.34
C GLY A 111 9.89 8.57 -1.00
N CYS A 112 8.92 8.10 -0.22
CA CYS A 112 7.66 7.55 -0.73
C CYS A 112 6.54 8.57 -0.69
N LYS A 113 5.52 8.40 -1.53
CA LYS A 113 4.24 9.10 -1.42
C LYS A 113 3.41 8.47 -0.32
N SER A 114 2.76 9.31 0.49
CA SER A 114 2.02 8.86 1.68
C SER A 114 0.51 8.93 1.50
N GLY A 115 -0.21 8.06 2.21
CA GLY A 115 -1.66 8.10 2.18
C GLY A 115 -2.34 7.40 3.34
N LEU A 116 -3.65 7.63 3.42
CA LEU A 116 -4.52 7.04 4.43
C LEU A 116 -5.56 6.13 3.80
N VAL A 117 -5.83 5.02 4.48
CA VAL A 117 -6.83 4.02 4.08
C VAL A 117 -8.01 4.06 5.06
N PHE A 118 -9.20 4.18 4.52
CA PHE A 118 -10.43 4.27 5.29
C PHE A 118 -11.25 2.99 5.13
N ASN A 119 -11.49 2.31 6.25
CA ASN A 119 -12.43 1.21 6.33
C ASN A 119 -13.87 1.69 6.07
N PRO A 120 -14.83 0.81 5.74
CA PRO A 120 -16.21 1.22 5.49
C PRO A 120 -16.85 2.07 6.61
N ALA A 121 -16.43 1.87 7.87
CA ALA A 121 -16.94 2.60 9.03
C ALA A 121 -15.99 3.64 9.61
N THR A 122 -14.82 3.88 9.01
CA THR A 122 -13.84 4.86 9.49
C THR A 122 -14.24 6.27 9.05
N PRO A 123 -14.36 7.25 9.98
CA PRO A 123 -14.73 8.60 9.61
C PRO A 123 -13.61 9.32 8.85
N LEU A 124 -13.99 10.11 7.83
CA LEU A 124 -13.04 10.88 7.02
C LEU A 124 -12.43 12.07 7.78
N SER A 125 -12.95 12.40 8.97
CA SER A 125 -12.43 13.47 9.83
C SER A 125 -10.97 13.28 10.25
N TYR A 126 -10.40 12.08 10.11
CA TYR A 126 -8.97 11.86 10.26
C TYR A 126 -8.11 12.68 9.28
N LEU A 127 -8.70 13.16 8.18
CA LEU A 127 -8.02 13.99 7.18
C LEU A 127 -7.95 15.47 7.56
N ASP A 128 -8.78 15.95 8.48
CA ASP A 128 -9.00 17.38 8.73
C ASP A 128 -7.73 18.19 9.00
N TYR A 129 -6.71 17.56 9.61
CA TYR A 129 -5.47 18.23 10.00
C TYR A 129 -4.21 17.70 9.30
N VAL A 130 -4.36 16.82 8.30
CA VAL A 130 -3.21 16.14 7.65
C VAL A 130 -3.29 16.13 6.12
N MET A 131 -4.29 16.78 5.52
CA MET A 131 -4.50 16.80 4.06
C MET A 131 -3.29 17.28 3.27
N ASP A 132 -2.50 18.17 3.80
CA ASP A 132 -1.28 18.70 3.19
C ASP A 132 -0.15 17.66 3.05
N LYS A 133 -0.25 16.54 3.79
CA LYS A 133 0.71 15.42 3.75
C LYS A 133 0.17 14.18 3.07
N VAL A 134 -1.05 14.21 2.55
CA VAL A 134 -1.71 13.06 1.94
C VAL A 134 -1.66 13.16 0.42
N ASP A 135 -0.95 12.22 -0.22
CA ASP A 135 -0.87 12.13 -1.68
C ASP A 135 -1.97 11.23 -2.25
N VAL A 136 -2.44 10.25 -1.47
CA VAL A 136 -3.45 9.29 -1.89
C VAL A 136 -4.41 8.94 -0.75
N ILE A 137 -5.68 8.78 -1.09
CA ILE A 137 -6.74 8.32 -0.17
C ILE A 137 -7.34 7.04 -0.75
N LEU A 138 -7.30 5.95 0.02
CA LEU A 138 -7.93 4.69 -0.35
C LEU A 138 -9.23 4.52 0.45
N LEU A 139 -10.34 4.41 -0.25
CA LEU A 139 -11.65 4.13 0.34
C LEU A 139 -11.98 2.65 0.13
N MET A 140 -12.08 1.91 1.22
CA MET A 140 -12.37 0.48 1.16
C MET A 140 -13.89 0.23 1.09
N SER A 141 -14.29 -0.70 0.25
CA SER A 141 -15.68 -1.19 0.14
C SER A 141 -15.95 -2.45 0.98
N VAL A 142 -14.89 -3.07 1.52
CA VAL A 142 -14.94 -4.25 2.40
C VAL A 142 -14.07 -4.00 3.63
N ASN A 143 -14.24 -4.80 4.68
CA ASN A 143 -13.35 -4.72 5.84
C ASN A 143 -11.94 -5.19 5.49
N PRO A 144 -10.88 -4.62 6.10
CA PRO A 144 -9.51 -4.99 5.81
C PRO A 144 -9.21 -6.44 6.20
N GLY A 145 -8.34 -7.10 5.43
CA GLY A 145 -8.00 -8.52 5.62
C GLY A 145 -8.91 -9.50 4.91
N PHE A 146 -9.93 -8.99 4.21
CA PHE A 146 -10.88 -9.77 3.41
C PHE A 146 -10.96 -9.20 2.00
N GLY A 147 -11.10 -10.07 0.99
CA GLY A 147 -11.20 -9.66 -0.40
C GLY A 147 -11.68 -10.76 -1.31
#